data_7d337e7198a37fad80b689aef5838069
#
_entry.id   7d337e7198a37fad80b689aef5838069
#
_cell.length_a   1.000
_cell.length_b   1.000
_cell.length_c   1.000
_cell.angle_alpha   90.00
_cell.angle_beta   90.00
_cell.angle_gamma   90.00
#
_symmetry.space_group_name_H-M   'P 1'
#
loop_
_entity.id
_entity.type
_entity.pdbx_description
1 polymer ?
#
loop_
_entity_poly.entity_id
_entity_poly.type
_entity_poly.pdbx_seq_one_letter_code
_entity_poly.pdbx_strand_id
1 'polypeptide(L)'
;MIKNIVKILSAILLLFIIIVFYLSFFGIKTEKFNNQIINSISKNNKKINLNLNEVYYLLNPYNFSINIKTDNPQILLEGSKLEIKDIKTNISVRSLINSQFSIDDLEIKTKEIKLSDLIVLVRSFQNSPQLFILDSIIKDGFIVADIKLNFDEMGRIKENYLIDGSIKKAKVNILNKLKLHDFNFDFYISKDKYSFKQIDTKFKNVKIRSPLIKIEKKKNLFFVNGQILNDNQKFNIEEFKLITANLFQNIDIKKMQFNSINDFSFNINDKLKIKDLKIKTSLNLKELILNGKNLKLKSYFPDYVQDIKFKNHKIIVDYGKNKFYINGSGNILIEDKLDNLSYSIIKNDNHFAFDSKINLKNNLLLIDFLDYKKKEGHSSTVIIKGSLKKNDKIKIDLFSLSEKNNQFLVKGLDLDKKFKIINIEALDINYKNNKNILNKIKLKKNKSEIIVEGENLDASKIIDNIMDSEKNNLSFFHSLNSKINIKIKKTYIDD
;
A
#
# COMPACT_ATOMS: atom_id res chain seq x y z
N MET A 1 12.96 83.15 25.56
CA MET A 1 12.85 81.94 26.36
C MET A 1 12.21 80.85 25.57
N ILE A 2 11.00 81.01 24.98
CA ILE A 2 10.27 79.98 24.24
C ILE A 2 11.09 79.41 23.07
N LYS A 3 11.77 80.23 22.25
CA LYS A 3 12.58 79.76 21.10
C LYS A 3 13.73 78.80 21.48
N ASN A 4 14.32 78.99 22.66
CA ASN A 4 15.40 78.10 23.16
C ASN A 4 14.81 76.77 23.70
N ILE A 5 13.63 76.80 24.30
CA ILE A 5 12.89 75.60 24.72
C ILE A 5 12.50 74.73 23.50
N VAL A 6 11.98 75.35 22.44
CA VAL A 6 11.63 74.66 21.17
C VAL A 6 12.86 74.06 20.51
N LYS A 7 14.02 74.75 20.50
CA LYS A 7 15.28 74.18 19.98
C LYS A 7 15.75 72.94 20.78
N ILE A 8 15.67 73.01 22.11
CA ILE A 8 16.06 71.91 23.00
C ILE A 8 15.10 70.72 22.78
N LEU A 9 13.79 70.95 22.72
CA LEU A 9 12.80 69.93 22.45
C LEU A 9 12.98 69.27 21.05
N SER A 10 13.28 70.10 20.01
CA SER A 10 13.58 69.59 18.67
C SER A 10 14.87 68.75 18.64
N ALA A 11 15.91 69.16 19.38
CA ALA A 11 17.13 68.41 19.47
C ALA A 11 16.93 67.07 20.23
N ILE A 12 16.14 67.04 21.28
CA ILE A 12 15.76 65.86 22.01
C ILE A 12 14.93 64.94 21.11
N LEU A 13 13.96 65.45 20.36
CA LEU A 13 13.14 64.70 19.41
C LEU A 13 14.01 64.08 18.31
N LEU A 14 14.96 64.86 17.74
CA LEU A 14 15.88 64.38 16.72
C LEU A 14 16.78 63.26 17.27
N LEU A 15 17.33 63.43 18.47
CA LEU A 15 18.10 62.42 19.13
C LEU A 15 17.28 61.12 19.37
N PHE A 16 16.04 61.29 19.81
CA PHE A 16 15.12 60.14 19.98
C PHE A 16 14.84 59.42 18.66
N ILE A 17 14.62 60.14 17.57
CA ILE A 17 14.45 59.56 16.24
C ILE A 17 15.69 58.79 15.80
N ILE A 18 16.90 59.36 16.04
CA ILE A 18 18.16 58.70 15.71
C ILE A 18 18.34 57.41 16.55
N ILE A 19 17.98 57.43 17.82
CA ILE A 19 18.04 56.27 18.71
C ILE A 19 17.06 55.18 18.23
N VAL A 20 15.82 55.56 17.95
CA VAL A 20 14.81 54.62 17.44
C VAL A 20 15.26 54.00 16.10
N PHE A 21 15.80 54.84 15.21
CA PHE A 21 16.34 54.38 13.93
C PHE A 21 17.50 53.40 14.15
N TYR A 22 18.46 53.73 15.00
CA TYR A 22 19.59 52.86 15.33
C TYR A 22 19.11 51.52 15.91
N LEU A 23 18.22 51.56 16.90
CA LEU A 23 17.65 50.34 17.51
C LEU A 23 16.83 49.50 16.54
N SER A 24 16.23 50.12 15.53
CA SER A 24 15.43 49.42 14.54
C SER A 24 16.25 48.76 13.44
N PHE A 25 17.37 49.33 13.03
CA PHE A 25 18.21 48.84 11.95
C PHE A 25 19.43 48.04 12.43
N PHE A 26 20.09 48.47 13.49
CA PHE A 26 21.31 47.84 14.01
C PHE A 26 21.03 47.00 15.25
N GLY A 27 20.07 47.40 16.08
CA GLY A 27 19.73 46.72 17.32
C GLY A 27 20.85 46.83 18.39
N ILE A 28 20.68 46.02 19.42
CA ILE A 28 21.65 45.88 20.50
C ILE A 28 22.00 44.40 20.65
N LYS A 29 23.29 44.08 20.68
CA LYS A 29 23.82 42.76 20.97
C LYS A 29 24.34 42.76 22.40
N THR A 30 23.80 41.91 23.26
CA THR A 30 24.17 41.90 24.69
C THR A 30 23.86 40.55 25.34
N GLU A 31 24.65 40.23 26.35
CA GLU A 31 24.44 39.07 27.23
C GLU A 31 23.73 39.43 28.54
N LYS A 32 23.55 40.75 28.81
CA LYS A 32 23.05 41.24 30.12
C LYS A 32 21.74 40.63 30.57
N PHE A 33 20.88 40.22 29.62
CA PHE A 33 19.57 39.64 29.91
C PHE A 33 19.55 38.10 29.86
N ASN A 34 20.66 37.44 29.54
CA ASN A 34 20.71 35.98 29.41
C ASN A 34 20.26 35.29 30.69
N ASN A 35 20.76 35.74 31.86
CA ASN A 35 20.39 35.16 33.16
C ASN A 35 18.88 35.31 33.45
N GLN A 36 18.25 36.40 33.02
CA GLN A 36 16.81 36.61 33.24
C GLN A 36 15.99 35.66 32.36
N ILE A 37 16.41 35.48 31.11
CA ILE A 37 15.76 34.53 30.16
C ILE A 37 15.90 33.09 30.70
N ILE A 38 17.13 32.69 31.05
CA ILE A 38 17.44 31.36 31.59
C ILE A 38 16.64 31.10 32.86
N ASN A 39 16.58 32.02 33.81
CA ASN A 39 15.84 31.88 35.05
C ASN A 39 14.32 31.78 34.81
N SER A 40 13.79 32.50 33.84
CA SER A 40 12.38 32.46 33.51
C SER A 40 11.97 31.07 32.93
N ILE A 41 12.82 30.49 32.09
CA ILE A 41 12.59 29.15 31.53
C ILE A 41 12.75 28.08 32.59
N SER A 42 13.80 28.15 33.43
CA SER A 42 14.08 27.19 34.50
C SER A 42 13.03 27.21 35.62
N LYS A 43 12.37 28.34 35.85
CA LYS A 43 11.22 28.43 36.78
C LYS A 43 10.04 27.61 36.28
N ASN A 44 9.78 27.61 34.97
CA ASN A 44 8.66 26.90 34.36
C ASN A 44 8.94 25.39 34.16
N ASN A 45 10.22 25.04 33.94
CA ASN A 45 10.62 23.64 33.82
C ASN A 45 12.05 23.43 34.37
N LYS A 46 12.14 22.89 35.59
CA LYS A 46 13.42 22.67 36.30
C LYS A 46 14.38 21.69 35.59
N LYS A 47 13.88 20.90 34.66
CA LYS A 47 14.68 19.91 33.92
C LYS A 47 15.43 20.51 32.73
N ILE A 48 15.05 21.71 32.31
CA ILE A 48 15.61 22.39 31.15
C ILE A 48 16.58 23.47 31.60
N ASN A 49 17.79 23.37 31.11
CA ASN A 49 18.76 24.46 31.21
C ASN A 49 19.08 24.97 29.82
N LEU A 50 19.08 26.28 29.66
CA LEU A 50 19.36 26.95 28.39
C LEU A 50 20.73 27.63 28.48
N ASN A 51 21.61 27.34 27.54
CA ASN A 51 22.86 28.04 27.38
C ASN A 51 22.71 29.00 26.18
N LEU A 52 22.73 30.30 26.46
CA LEU A 52 22.59 31.35 25.47
C LEU A 52 23.98 31.99 25.24
N ASN A 53 24.29 32.17 23.97
CA ASN A 53 25.36 33.07 23.55
C ASN A 53 24.82 34.52 23.53
N GLU A 54 25.35 35.33 22.67
CA GLU A 54 24.88 36.70 22.47
C GLU A 54 23.46 36.76 21.92
N VAL A 55 22.66 37.64 22.48
CA VAL A 55 21.26 37.86 22.09
C VAL A 55 21.13 39.21 21.40
N TYR A 56 20.46 39.24 20.27
CA TYR A 56 20.17 40.45 19.49
C TYR A 56 18.77 40.96 19.82
N TYR A 57 18.66 42.24 20.10
CA TYR A 57 17.41 42.93 20.36
C TYR A 57 17.21 44.00 19.29
N LEU A 58 16.16 43.90 18.50
CA LEU A 58 15.78 44.85 17.44
C LEU A 58 14.43 45.45 17.78
N LEU A 59 14.36 46.79 17.83
CA LEU A 59 13.10 47.48 18.03
C LEU A 59 12.29 47.51 16.72
N ASN A 60 11.03 47.10 16.77
CA ASN A 60 10.08 47.30 15.69
C ASN A 60 9.09 48.42 16.08
N PRO A 61 9.29 49.66 15.62
CA PRO A 61 8.46 50.78 16.01
C PRO A 61 7.04 50.68 15.40
N TYR A 62 6.85 49.98 14.27
CA TYR A 62 5.54 49.85 13.63
C TYR A 62 4.58 48.99 14.46
N ASN A 63 5.06 47.88 15.00
CA ASN A 63 4.27 46.97 15.81
C ASN A 63 4.40 47.18 17.31
N PHE A 64 5.20 48.16 17.72
CA PHE A 64 5.55 48.45 19.11
C PHE A 64 6.03 47.18 19.82
N SER A 65 6.98 46.49 19.19
CA SER A 65 7.53 45.20 19.66
C SER A 65 9.07 45.20 19.63
N ILE A 66 9.63 44.26 20.38
CA ILE A 66 11.08 43.98 20.39
C ILE A 66 11.28 42.57 19.79
N ASN A 67 11.98 42.53 18.68
CA ASN A 67 12.41 41.27 18.10
C ASN A 67 13.66 40.79 18.79
N ILE A 68 13.64 39.60 19.33
CA ILE A 68 14.76 38.94 19.97
C ILE A 68 15.22 37.79 19.09
N LYS A 69 16.52 37.74 18.83
CA LYS A 69 17.15 36.62 18.11
C LYS A 69 18.36 36.13 18.88
N THR A 70 18.51 34.83 19.00
CA THR A 70 19.73 34.20 19.53
C THR A 70 20.27 33.20 18.53
N ASP A 71 21.57 33.23 18.31
CA ASP A 71 22.25 32.31 17.41
C ASP A 71 22.99 31.22 18.20
N ASN A 72 22.83 29.96 17.70
CA ASN A 72 23.44 28.75 18.26
C ASN A 72 23.19 28.54 19.78
N PRO A 73 21.98 28.75 20.31
CA PRO A 73 21.68 28.40 21.69
C PRO A 73 21.71 26.89 21.88
N GLN A 74 21.93 26.45 23.14
CA GLN A 74 21.96 25.04 23.50
C GLN A 74 20.95 24.78 24.59
N ILE A 75 20.12 23.74 24.38
CA ILE A 75 19.20 23.26 25.41
C ILE A 75 19.82 22.03 26.04
N LEU A 76 20.07 22.11 27.35
CA LEU A 76 20.53 20.97 28.14
C LEU A 76 19.35 20.34 28.87
N LEU A 77 19.12 19.05 28.62
CA LEU A 77 18.01 18.29 29.18
C LEU A 77 18.51 16.93 29.66
N GLU A 78 18.48 16.68 30.98
CA GLU A 78 18.80 15.37 31.59
C GLU A 78 20.10 14.73 31.05
N GLY A 79 21.13 15.53 30.77
CA GLY A 79 22.40 15.06 30.22
C GLY A 79 22.52 15.06 28.70
N SER A 80 21.44 15.28 27.98
CA SER A 80 21.44 15.46 26.52
C SER A 80 21.61 16.93 26.15
N LYS A 81 22.44 17.21 25.12
CA LYS A 81 22.69 18.55 24.58
C LYS A 81 22.00 18.64 23.21
N LEU A 82 20.98 19.51 23.14
CA LEU A 82 20.28 19.82 21.91
C LEU A 82 20.83 21.10 21.30
N GLU A 83 21.37 21.00 20.10
CA GLU A 83 21.91 22.16 19.38
C GLU A 83 20.80 22.79 18.53
N ILE A 84 20.49 24.05 18.85
CA ILE A 84 19.54 24.86 18.11
C ILE A 84 20.33 25.79 17.19
N LYS A 85 19.83 26.03 15.99
CA LYS A 85 20.46 26.94 15.04
C LYS A 85 20.18 28.39 15.43
N ASP A 86 18.91 28.72 15.57
CA ASP A 86 18.46 30.04 16.02
C ASP A 86 17.10 29.96 16.72
N ILE A 87 16.85 30.88 17.61
CA ILE A 87 15.55 31.14 18.22
C ILE A 87 15.24 32.61 17.98
N LYS A 88 14.02 32.89 17.48
CA LYS A 88 13.49 34.23 17.29
C LYS A 88 12.16 34.36 18.00
N THR A 89 11.92 35.51 18.57
CA THR A 89 10.64 35.81 19.23
C THR A 89 10.33 37.30 19.14
N ASN A 90 9.09 37.65 19.08
CA ASN A 90 8.58 39.02 19.18
C ASN A 90 7.97 39.24 20.55
N ILE A 91 8.43 40.28 21.25
CA ILE A 91 7.86 40.69 22.52
C ILE A 91 7.05 41.97 22.32
N SER A 92 5.77 41.92 22.63
CA SER A 92 4.90 43.09 22.61
C SER A 92 5.25 44.03 23.77
N VAL A 93 5.73 45.23 23.47
CA VAL A 93 6.06 46.26 24.49
C VAL A 93 4.77 46.67 25.22
N ARG A 94 3.63 46.73 24.54
CA ARG A 94 2.33 47.06 25.13
C ARG A 94 1.90 46.02 26.17
N SER A 95 2.01 44.75 25.85
CA SER A 95 1.68 43.63 26.77
C SER A 95 2.63 43.58 27.96
N LEU A 96 3.93 43.92 27.73
CA LEU A 96 4.92 44.02 28.79
C LEU A 96 4.55 45.11 29.81
N ILE A 97 4.15 46.32 29.34
CA ILE A 97 3.73 47.44 30.19
C ILE A 97 2.50 47.05 30.99
N ASN A 98 1.58 46.29 30.40
CA ASN A 98 0.32 45.86 31.03
C ASN A 98 0.48 44.59 31.92
N SER A 99 1.71 44.10 32.13
CA SER A 99 2.03 42.87 32.87
C SER A 99 1.30 41.61 32.32
N GLN A 100 0.97 41.62 31.04
CA GLN A 100 0.39 40.47 30.31
C GLN A 100 1.49 39.59 29.73
N PHE A 101 1.12 38.42 29.25
CA PHE A 101 2.04 37.57 28.48
C PHE A 101 2.51 38.31 27.22
N SER A 102 3.80 38.53 27.10
CA SER A 102 4.35 39.48 26.11
C SER A 102 4.96 38.86 24.89
N ILE A 103 5.05 37.54 24.82
CA ILE A 103 5.58 36.83 23.66
C ILE A 103 4.42 36.62 22.66
N ASP A 104 4.52 37.20 21.47
CA ASP A 104 3.52 37.07 20.41
C ASP A 104 3.75 35.84 19.54
N ASP A 105 5.01 35.55 19.22
CA ASP A 105 5.42 34.41 18.42
C ASP A 105 6.77 33.84 18.89
N LEU A 106 7.06 32.61 18.49
CA LEU A 106 8.32 31.92 18.74
C LEU A 106 8.69 31.08 17.52
N GLU A 107 9.80 31.40 16.90
CA GLU A 107 10.40 30.58 15.83
C GLU A 107 11.64 29.88 16.37
N ILE A 108 11.71 28.56 16.23
CA ILE A 108 12.87 27.74 16.62
C ILE A 108 13.33 26.97 15.40
N LYS A 109 14.59 27.12 15.04
CA LYS A 109 15.24 26.31 14.00
C LYS A 109 16.28 25.41 14.63
N THR A 110 16.13 24.11 14.48
CA THR A 110 17.09 23.14 15.01
C THR A 110 18.28 22.99 14.04
N LYS A 111 19.43 22.61 14.56
CA LYS A 111 20.44 21.91 13.77
C LYS A 111 20.00 20.45 13.57
N GLU A 112 20.84 19.63 12.96
CA GLU A 112 20.60 18.19 12.93
C GLU A 112 20.78 17.61 14.34
N ILE A 113 19.69 17.14 14.96
CA ILE A 113 19.66 16.57 16.31
C ILE A 113 19.16 15.13 16.26
N LYS A 114 19.50 14.32 17.27
CA LYS A 114 18.94 12.98 17.38
C LYS A 114 17.45 13.04 17.65
N LEU A 115 16.70 12.20 16.95
CA LEU A 115 15.24 12.16 17.08
C LEU A 115 14.80 11.72 18.49
N SER A 116 15.56 10.81 19.14
CA SER A 116 15.34 10.42 20.54
C SER A 116 15.39 11.61 21.48
N ASP A 117 16.39 12.49 21.31
CA ASP A 117 16.60 13.62 22.21
C ASP A 117 15.48 14.65 22.06
N LEU A 118 14.98 14.86 20.83
CA LEU A 118 13.80 15.69 20.62
C LEU A 118 12.55 15.10 21.27
N ILE A 119 12.33 13.80 21.17
CA ILE A 119 11.18 13.12 21.81
C ILE A 119 11.24 13.30 23.32
N VAL A 120 12.41 13.13 23.93
CA VAL A 120 12.61 13.35 25.37
C VAL A 120 12.30 14.80 25.75
N LEU A 121 12.76 15.79 24.94
CA LEU A 121 12.45 17.20 25.15
C LEU A 121 10.95 17.45 25.11
N VAL A 122 10.24 17.00 24.06
CA VAL A 122 8.80 17.21 23.91
C VAL A 122 8.02 16.56 25.07
N ARG A 123 8.43 15.36 25.51
CA ARG A 123 7.82 14.67 26.66
C ARG A 123 8.02 15.39 27.98
N SER A 124 9.08 16.18 28.14
CA SER A 124 9.30 16.99 29.32
C SER A 124 8.30 18.14 29.48
N PHE A 125 7.69 18.60 28.37
CA PHE A 125 6.64 19.61 28.36
C PHE A 125 5.22 18.99 28.36
N GLN A 126 5.04 17.92 27.60
CA GLN A 126 3.74 17.28 27.45
C GLN A 126 3.91 15.76 27.39
N ASN A 127 3.43 15.07 28.41
CA ASN A 127 3.43 13.61 28.43
C ASN A 127 2.10 13.09 27.87
N SER A 128 2.12 12.54 26.65
CA SER A 128 0.93 11.96 26.02
C SER A 128 1.16 10.50 25.60
N PRO A 129 0.12 9.66 25.55
CA PRO A 129 0.22 8.28 25.08
C PRO A 129 0.83 8.18 23.66
N GLN A 130 0.57 9.17 22.80
CA GLN A 130 1.07 9.22 21.44
C GLN A 130 2.60 9.39 21.41
N LEU A 131 3.14 10.26 22.25
CA LEU A 131 4.60 10.45 22.39
C LEU A 131 5.29 9.20 22.97
N PHE A 132 4.64 8.50 23.89
CA PHE A 132 5.14 7.24 24.41
C PHE A 132 5.21 6.16 23.30
N ILE A 133 4.18 6.07 22.45
CA ILE A 133 4.18 5.16 21.29
C ILE A 133 5.30 5.52 20.32
N LEU A 134 5.48 6.80 19.99
CA LEU A 134 6.57 7.26 19.11
C LEU A 134 7.94 6.89 19.65
N ASP A 135 8.19 7.11 20.93
CA ASP A 135 9.44 6.75 21.61
C ASP A 135 9.70 5.24 21.58
N SER A 136 8.64 4.44 21.75
CA SER A 136 8.74 2.98 21.68
C SER A 136 9.03 2.44 20.28
N ILE A 137 8.53 3.11 19.24
CA ILE A 137 8.63 2.71 17.83
C ILE A 137 9.94 3.19 17.20
N ILE A 138 10.35 4.44 17.48
CA ILE A 138 11.54 5.04 16.91
C ILE A 138 12.78 4.58 17.71
N LYS A 139 13.76 4.02 17.00
CA LYS A 139 14.97 3.48 17.63
C LYS A 139 16.22 4.30 17.35
N ASP A 140 16.22 5.08 16.28
CA ASP A 140 17.36 5.89 15.86
C ASP A 140 16.90 6.91 14.80
N GLY A 141 17.74 7.89 14.46
CA GLY A 141 17.52 8.84 13.39
C GLY A 141 17.86 10.27 13.78
N PHE A 142 17.86 11.13 12.78
CA PHE A 142 18.15 12.54 12.91
C PHE A 142 16.98 13.38 12.41
N ILE A 143 16.79 14.55 12.99
CA ILE A 143 15.77 15.52 12.63
C ILE A 143 16.35 16.92 12.52
N VAL A 144 15.86 17.65 11.50
CA VAL A 144 15.96 19.10 11.40
C VAL A 144 14.56 19.65 11.34
N ALA A 145 14.22 20.61 12.18
CA ALA A 145 12.87 21.17 12.26
C ALA A 145 12.88 22.70 12.36
N ASP A 146 11.95 23.33 11.67
CA ASP A 146 11.55 24.72 11.80
C ASP A 146 10.19 24.75 12.50
N ILE A 147 10.11 25.37 13.66
CA ILE A 147 8.92 25.42 14.52
C ILE A 147 8.49 26.87 14.65
N LYS A 148 7.23 27.17 14.27
CA LYS A 148 6.61 28.47 14.42
C LYS A 148 5.37 28.36 15.30
N LEU A 149 5.41 29.01 16.45
CA LEU A 149 4.33 29.05 17.40
C LEU A 149 3.85 30.49 17.54
N ASN A 150 2.54 30.70 17.67
CA ASN A 150 1.93 31.98 18.00
C ASN A 150 1.19 31.82 19.33
N PHE A 151 1.19 32.88 20.14
CA PHE A 151 0.60 32.86 21.47
C PHE A 151 -0.57 33.86 21.58
N ASP A 152 -1.52 33.57 22.44
CA ASP A 152 -2.54 34.53 22.86
C ASP A 152 -2.05 35.33 24.07
N GLU A 153 -2.86 36.28 24.51
CA GLU A 153 -2.54 37.16 25.65
C GLU A 153 -2.41 36.41 26.99
N MET A 154 -2.87 35.14 27.04
CA MET A 154 -2.71 34.24 28.21
C MET A 154 -1.53 33.30 28.09
N GLY A 155 -0.73 33.41 27.01
CA GLY A 155 0.42 32.54 26.76
C GLY A 155 0.05 31.17 26.24
N ARG A 156 -1.17 30.94 25.73
CA ARG A 156 -1.57 29.68 25.11
C ARG A 156 -1.22 29.68 23.64
N ILE A 157 -0.74 28.55 23.13
CA ILE A 157 -0.40 28.40 21.71
C ILE A 157 -1.69 28.51 20.89
N LYS A 158 -1.68 29.42 19.92
CA LYS A 158 -2.76 29.58 18.93
C LYS A 158 -2.76 28.42 17.94
N GLU A 159 -3.91 28.19 17.33
CA GLU A 159 -4.12 27.08 16.39
C GLU A 159 -3.41 27.24 15.03
N ASN A 160 -2.81 28.40 14.76
CA ASN A 160 -2.04 28.71 13.55
C ASN A 160 -0.56 28.37 13.64
N TYR A 161 -0.17 27.45 14.53
CA TYR A 161 1.19 26.93 14.59
C TYR A 161 1.58 26.15 13.33
N LEU A 162 2.89 26.17 13.04
CA LEU A 162 3.48 25.47 11.91
C LEU A 162 4.76 24.79 12.35
N ILE A 163 4.91 23.50 12.00
CA ILE A 163 6.14 22.74 12.23
C ILE A 163 6.46 22.02 10.92
N ASP A 164 7.62 22.34 10.35
CA ASP A 164 8.11 21.67 9.17
C ASP A 164 9.57 21.25 9.34
N GLY A 165 9.99 20.27 8.53
CA GLY A 165 11.35 19.77 8.63
C GLY A 165 11.56 18.47 7.89
N SER A 166 12.69 17.83 8.20
CA SER A 166 13.05 16.54 7.61
C SER A 166 13.58 15.55 8.66
N ILE A 167 13.25 14.28 8.47
CA ILE A 167 13.82 13.17 9.24
C ILE A 167 14.72 12.35 8.32
N LYS A 168 15.90 11.96 8.82
CA LYS A 168 16.90 11.21 8.07
C LYS A 168 17.35 9.98 8.85
N LYS A 169 17.60 8.88 8.12
CA LYS A 169 18.18 7.63 8.63
C LYS A 169 17.46 7.06 9.85
N ALA A 170 16.15 7.32 9.98
CA ALA A 170 15.42 6.77 11.11
C ALA A 170 15.28 5.25 11.02
N LYS A 171 15.33 4.60 12.18
CA LYS A 171 15.01 3.19 12.37
C LYS A 171 13.69 3.09 13.11
N VAL A 172 12.73 2.44 12.49
CA VAL A 172 11.36 2.33 13.01
C VAL A 172 11.00 0.87 13.20
N ASN A 173 10.51 0.51 14.39
CA ASN A 173 10.09 -0.85 14.70
C ASN A 173 8.60 -0.86 15.08
N ILE A 174 7.76 -1.20 14.12
CA ILE A 174 6.32 -1.23 14.31
C ILE A 174 5.89 -2.61 14.84
N LEU A 175 5.34 -2.64 16.07
CA LEU A 175 4.80 -3.83 16.73
C LEU A 175 5.79 -5.02 16.76
N ASN A 176 7.09 -4.78 16.78
CA ASN A 176 8.16 -5.77 16.70
C ASN A 176 8.12 -6.69 15.45
N LYS A 177 7.28 -6.36 14.46
CA LYS A 177 7.08 -7.15 13.22
C LYS A 177 7.68 -6.46 12.01
N LEU A 178 7.47 -5.16 11.87
CA LEU A 178 7.95 -4.38 10.72
C LEU A 178 9.11 -3.49 11.15
N LYS A 179 10.33 -3.89 10.79
CA LYS A 179 11.55 -3.11 11.02
C LYS A 179 11.89 -2.34 9.75
N LEU A 180 11.65 -1.04 9.76
CA LEU A 180 12.01 -0.13 8.69
C LEU A 180 13.38 0.48 8.97
N HIS A 181 14.22 0.55 7.96
CA HIS A 181 15.57 1.13 8.01
C HIS A 181 15.71 2.25 6.98
N ASP A 182 16.66 3.14 7.22
CA ASP A 182 16.92 4.27 6.34
C ASP A 182 15.64 5.08 6.04
N PHE A 183 14.80 5.29 7.07
CA PHE A 183 13.53 5.97 6.91
C PHE A 183 13.77 7.47 6.84
N ASN A 184 13.56 8.05 5.66
CA ASN A 184 13.76 9.46 5.35
C ASN A 184 12.44 10.05 4.86
N PHE A 185 12.12 11.26 5.28
CA PHE A 185 10.96 12.01 4.79
C PHE A 185 11.00 13.46 5.23
N ASP A 186 10.31 14.32 4.48
CA ASP A 186 9.98 15.68 4.88
C ASP A 186 8.59 15.72 5.49
N PHE A 187 8.39 16.53 6.51
CA PHE A 187 7.09 16.66 7.17
C PHE A 187 6.66 18.13 7.27
N TYR A 188 5.36 18.31 7.28
CA TYR A 188 4.68 19.57 7.50
C TYR A 188 3.48 19.33 8.41
N ILE A 189 3.44 20.02 9.55
CA ILE A 189 2.44 19.85 10.60
C ILE A 189 1.82 21.21 10.89
N SER A 190 0.52 21.31 10.78
CA SER A 190 -0.28 22.45 11.23
C SER A 190 -1.52 21.90 11.96
N LYS A 191 -2.38 22.80 12.49
CA LYS A 191 -3.63 22.38 13.11
C LYS A 191 -4.38 21.43 12.19
N ASP A 192 -4.72 20.26 12.69
CA ASP A 192 -5.55 19.25 12.01
C ASP A 192 -5.02 18.70 10.66
N LYS A 193 -3.83 19.15 10.20
CA LYS A 193 -3.23 18.72 8.93
C LYS A 193 -1.78 18.30 9.11
N TYR A 194 -1.47 17.08 8.68
CA TYR A 194 -0.14 16.51 8.70
C TYR A 194 0.17 16.01 7.30
N SER A 195 1.34 16.35 6.79
CA SER A 195 1.78 15.99 5.45
C SER A 195 3.19 15.45 5.51
N PHE A 196 3.41 14.26 4.95
CA PHE A 196 4.71 13.61 4.87
C PHE A 196 5.05 13.42 3.41
N LYS A 197 6.20 13.96 2.98
CA LYS A 197 6.61 13.99 1.58
C LYS A 197 7.93 13.26 1.38
N GLN A 198 8.18 12.84 0.15
CA GLN A 198 9.46 12.23 -0.27
C GLN A 198 9.90 11.08 0.64
N ILE A 199 8.94 10.28 1.09
CA ILE A 199 9.22 9.16 1.96
C ILE A 199 10.04 8.11 1.19
N ASP A 200 11.18 7.74 1.75
CA ASP A 200 12.05 6.67 1.26
C ASP A 200 12.47 5.81 2.45
N THR A 201 12.26 4.51 2.35
CA THR A 201 12.61 3.57 3.42
C THR A 201 12.86 2.17 2.87
N LYS A 202 13.46 1.32 3.68
CA LYS A 202 13.68 -0.10 3.39
C LYS A 202 13.02 -0.97 4.44
N PHE A 203 12.28 -1.96 3.97
CA PHE A 203 11.88 -3.11 4.77
C PHE A 203 12.72 -4.31 4.35
N LYS A 204 13.67 -4.71 5.18
CA LYS A 204 14.74 -5.66 4.80
C LYS A 204 15.43 -5.16 3.50
N ASN A 205 15.29 -5.89 2.38
CA ASN A 205 15.86 -5.53 1.07
C ASN A 205 14.87 -4.81 0.14
N VAL A 206 13.61 -4.65 0.57
CA VAL A 206 12.56 -4.03 -0.24
C VAL A 206 12.58 -2.53 -0.03
N LYS A 207 12.84 -1.78 -1.09
CA LYS A 207 12.75 -0.32 -1.11
C LYS A 207 11.29 0.10 -1.25
N ILE A 208 10.81 0.95 -0.34
CA ILE A 208 9.45 1.49 -0.32
C ILE A 208 9.56 3.00 -0.41
N ARG A 209 8.83 3.60 -1.32
CA ARG A 209 8.75 5.05 -1.49
C ARG A 209 7.32 5.53 -1.42
N SER A 210 7.14 6.74 -0.95
CA SER A 210 5.86 7.44 -1.04
C SER A 210 6.11 8.92 -1.36
N PRO A 211 5.54 9.46 -2.44
CA PRO A 211 5.67 10.87 -2.75
C PRO A 211 4.95 11.74 -1.73
N LEU A 212 3.83 11.26 -1.19
CA LEU A 212 3.00 12.03 -0.27
C LEU A 212 2.06 11.13 0.53
N ILE A 213 2.04 11.35 1.86
CA ILE A 213 0.99 10.86 2.76
C ILE A 213 0.41 12.08 3.48
N LYS A 214 -0.91 12.21 3.48
CA LYS A 214 -1.64 13.25 4.19
C LYS A 214 -2.50 12.66 5.29
N ILE A 215 -2.55 13.34 6.42
CA ILE A 215 -3.44 13.03 7.52
C ILE A 215 -4.22 14.30 7.87
N GLU A 216 -5.54 14.21 7.89
CA GLU A 216 -6.43 15.30 8.26
C GLU A 216 -7.31 14.86 9.44
N LYS A 217 -7.31 15.64 10.50
CA LYS A 217 -8.20 15.41 11.64
C LYS A 217 -9.60 15.94 11.31
N LYS A 218 -10.61 15.07 11.41
CA LYS A 218 -12.03 15.41 11.19
C LYS A 218 -12.85 14.96 12.40
N LYS A 219 -13.18 15.88 13.29
CA LYS A 219 -13.84 15.56 14.58
C LYS A 219 -13.02 14.54 15.36
N ASN A 220 -13.53 13.33 15.57
CA ASN A 220 -12.91 12.25 16.34
C ASN A 220 -12.20 11.20 15.44
N LEU A 221 -11.94 11.52 14.18
CA LEU A 221 -11.29 10.62 13.23
C LEU A 221 -10.11 11.32 12.55
N PHE A 222 -9.08 10.56 12.24
CA PHE A 222 -8.01 10.98 11.35
C PHE A 222 -8.21 10.31 10.00
N PHE A 223 -8.45 11.11 8.97
CA PHE A 223 -8.48 10.64 7.59
C PHE A 223 -7.06 10.62 7.04
N VAL A 224 -6.60 9.43 6.65
CA VAL A 224 -5.27 9.19 6.08
C VAL A 224 -5.42 8.85 4.61
N ASN A 225 -4.67 9.50 3.75
CA ASN A 225 -4.56 9.15 2.35
C ASN A 225 -3.12 9.29 1.86
N GLY A 226 -2.77 8.54 0.82
CA GLY A 226 -1.42 8.60 0.27
C GLY A 226 -1.22 7.59 -0.84
N GLN A 227 0.02 7.57 -1.31
CA GLN A 227 0.46 6.68 -2.37
C GLN A 227 1.75 5.97 -1.94
N ILE A 228 1.83 4.67 -2.17
CA ILE A 228 3.05 3.88 -1.98
C ILE A 228 3.52 3.35 -3.33
N LEU A 229 4.79 3.54 -3.62
CA LEU A 229 5.45 3.09 -4.84
C LEU A 229 6.40 1.94 -4.52
N ASN A 230 6.38 0.93 -5.36
CA ASN A 230 7.35 -0.14 -5.35
C ASN A 230 7.98 -0.24 -6.74
N ASP A 231 9.32 -0.16 -6.81
CA ASP A 231 10.06 -0.20 -8.06
C ASP A 231 10.58 -1.59 -8.34
N ASN A 232 10.10 -2.20 -9.40
CA ASN A 232 10.60 -3.39 -10.12
C ASN A 232 11.64 -4.24 -9.34
N GLN A 233 11.34 -4.60 -8.12
CA GLN A 233 12.22 -5.35 -7.23
C GLN A 233 11.93 -6.84 -7.32
N LYS A 234 12.97 -7.64 -7.15
CA LYS A 234 12.82 -9.07 -6.87
C LYS A 234 12.47 -9.20 -5.40
N PHE A 235 11.31 -9.75 -5.11
CA PHE A 235 10.90 -10.03 -3.75
C PHE A 235 11.42 -11.38 -3.29
N ASN A 236 11.96 -11.41 -2.07
CA ASN A 236 12.04 -12.64 -1.32
C ASN A 236 10.61 -13.06 -0.93
N ILE A 237 10.28 -14.33 -1.16
CA ILE A 237 8.91 -14.85 -0.97
C ILE A 237 8.48 -14.77 0.50
N GLU A 238 9.38 -15.02 1.43
CA GLU A 238 9.10 -14.87 2.86
C GLU A 238 8.77 -13.41 3.24
N GLU A 239 9.51 -12.45 2.66
CA GLU A 239 9.25 -11.03 2.86
C GLU A 239 7.90 -10.61 2.27
N PHE A 240 7.57 -11.12 1.08
CA PHE A 240 6.28 -10.86 0.45
C PHE A 240 5.11 -11.41 1.28
N LYS A 241 5.21 -12.64 1.78
CA LYS A 241 4.20 -13.24 2.66
C LYS A 241 3.98 -12.42 3.94
N LEU A 242 5.05 -11.90 4.55
CA LEU A 242 4.96 -11.04 5.72
C LEU A 242 4.25 -9.71 5.41
N ILE A 243 4.58 -9.05 4.31
CA ILE A 243 3.97 -7.77 3.90
C ILE A 243 2.48 -7.96 3.58
N THR A 244 2.12 -9.07 2.96
CA THR A 244 0.74 -9.38 2.57
C THR A 244 -0.08 -10.04 3.68
N ALA A 245 0.39 -10.02 4.93
CA ALA A 245 -0.27 -10.64 6.08
C ALA A 245 -0.72 -12.08 5.80
N ASN A 246 0.12 -12.84 5.10
CA ASN A 246 -0.10 -14.25 4.71
C ASN A 246 -1.32 -14.50 3.80
N LEU A 247 -1.83 -13.49 3.09
CA LEU A 247 -2.93 -13.67 2.14
C LEU A 247 -2.63 -14.72 1.05
N PHE A 248 -1.35 -14.92 0.72
CA PHE A 248 -0.88 -15.87 -0.30
C PHE A 248 -0.15 -17.08 0.31
N GLN A 249 -0.45 -17.43 1.57
CA GLN A 249 0.25 -18.48 2.30
C GLN A 249 0.18 -19.86 1.61
N ASN A 250 -0.95 -20.16 0.97
CA ASN A 250 -1.21 -21.45 0.31
C ASN A 250 -0.75 -21.48 -1.16
N ILE A 251 -0.17 -20.40 -1.68
CA ILE A 251 0.36 -20.35 -3.05
C ILE A 251 1.87 -20.56 -3.00
N ASP A 252 2.34 -21.60 -3.70
CA ASP A 252 3.76 -21.90 -3.81
C ASP A 252 4.42 -21.04 -4.89
N ILE A 253 4.90 -19.87 -4.48
CA ILE A 253 5.56 -18.88 -5.32
C ILE A 253 7.08 -19.16 -5.30
N LYS A 254 7.68 -19.41 -6.45
CA LYS A 254 9.13 -19.59 -6.60
C LYS A 254 9.88 -18.30 -6.86
N LYS A 255 9.28 -17.39 -7.63
CA LYS A 255 9.88 -16.12 -8.01
C LYS A 255 8.80 -15.08 -8.28
N MET A 256 9.06 -13.83 -7.89
CA MET A 256 8.18 -12.71 -8.17
C MET A 256 8.97 -11.44 -8.36
N GLN A 257 8.65 -10.68 -9.43
CA GLN A 257 9.22 -9.39 -9.73
C GLN A 257 8.15 -8.47 -10.33
N PHE A 258 7.92 -7.33 -9.67
CA PHE A 258 6.92 -6.35 -10.12
C PHE A 258 7.27 -4.94 -9.69
N ASN A 259 6.64 -3.96 -10.32
CA ASN A 259 6.49 -2.61 -9.80
C ASN A 259 5.01 -2.33 -9.53
N SER A 260 4.73 -1.43 -8.61
CA SER A 260 3.35 -1.05 -8.31
C SER A 260 3.22 0.38 -7.82
N ILE A 261 2.04 0.95 -8.11
CA ILE A 261 1.54 2.19 -7.56
C ILE A 261 0.30 1.84 -6.75
N ASN A 262 0.33 2.18 -5.47
CA ASN A 262 -0.73 1.82 -4.52
C ASN A 262 -1.28 3.08 -3.89
N ASP A 263 -2.45 3.53 -4.34
CA ASP A 263 -3.20 4.60 -3.71
C ASP A 263 -4.02 4.01 -2.55
N PHE A 264 -3.96 4.62 -1.39
CA PHE A 264 -4.70 4.17 -0.24
C PHE A 264 -5.40 5.31 0.49
N SER A 265 -6.51 4.99 1.16
CA SER A 265 -7.16 5.88 2.11
C SER A 265 -7.87 5.07 3.20
N PHE A 266 -7.88 5.60 4.42
CA PHE A 266 -8.58 5.00 5.55
C PHE A 266 -8.83 6.04 6.65
N ASN A 267 -9.71 5.70 7.59
CA ASN A 267 -9.93 6.45 8.81
C ASN A 267 -9.26 5.75 10.00
N ILE A 268 -8.67 6.51 10.92
CA ILE A 268 -8.19 6.02 12.22
C ILE A 268 -9.01 6.72 13.30
N ASN A 269 -9.57 5.98 14.24
CA ASN A 269 -10.23 6.55 15.43
C ASN A 269 -9.24 6.77 16.58
N ASP A 270 -9.70 7.39 17.68
CA ASP A 270 -8.88 7.68 18.88
C ASP A 270 -8.27 6.42 19.53
N LYS A 271 -8.85 5.23 19.27
CA LYS A 271 -8.32 3.92 19.72
C LYS A 271 -7.36 3.29 18.70
N LEU A 272 -6.86 4.06 17.73
CA LEU A 272 -5.96 3.64 16.64
C LEU A 272 -6.52 2.48 15.77
N LYS A 273 -7.84 2.30 15.72
CA LYS A 273 -8.47 1.29 14.87
C LYS A 273 -8.70 1.84 13.47
N ILE A 274 -8.23 1.11 12.47
CA ILE A 274 -8.41 1.43 11.04
C ILE A 274 -9.86 1.08 10.64
N LYS A 275 -10.52 2.00 9.94
CA LYS A 275 -11.84 1.86 9.35
C LYS A 275 -11.83 2.33 7.89
N ASP A 276 -12.79 1.83 7.11
CA ASP A 276 -13.06 2.26 5.73
C ASP A 276 -11.81 2.22 4.83
N LEU A 277 -10.96 1.20 5.02
CA LEU A 277 -9.76 0.99 4.20
C LEU A 277 -10.14 0.81 2.74
N LYS A 278 -9.54 1.62 1.88
CA LYS A 278 -9.61 1.54 0.42
C LYS A 278 -8.20 1.49 -0.12
N ILE A 279 -7.95 0.58 -1.05
CA ILE A 279 -6.66 0.46 -1.74
C ILE A 279 -6.94 0.29 -3.22
N LYS A 280 -6.31 1.10 -4.06
CA LYS A 280 -6.29 0.94 -5.50
C LYS A 280 -4.85 0.75 -5.96
N THR A 281 -4.57 -0.43 -6.51
CA THR A 281 -3.22 -0.79 -6.96
C THR A 281 -3.20 -0.91 -8.48
N SER A 282 -2.22 -0.27 -9.11
CA SER A 282 -1.79 -0.55 -10.47
C SER A 282 -0.45 -1.27 -10.39
N LEU A 283 -0.41 -2.53 -10.83
CA LEU A 283 0.74 -3.41 -10.72
C LEU A 283 1.18 -3.86 -12.10
N ASN A 284 2.46 -3.69 -12.43
CA ASN A 284 3.10 -4.26 -13.60
C ASN A 284 3.99 -5.42 -13.15
N LEU A 285 3.48 -6.63 -13.32
CA LEU A 285 4.17 -7.87 -13.02
C LEU A 285 5.12 -8.20 -14.18
N LYS A 286 6.43 -8.11 -13.91
CA LYS A 286 7.45 -8.50 -14.89
C LYS A 286 7.53 -10.02 -15.01
N GLU A 287 7.57 -10.71 -13.87
CA GLU A 287 7.64 -12.16 -13.81
C GLU A 287 7.05 -12.70 -12.49
N LEU A 288 6.27 -13.76 -12.58
CA LEU A 288 5.81 -14.60 -11.47
C LEU A 288 5.97 -16.06 -11.90
N ILE A 289 6.62 -16.86 -11.05
CA ILE A 289 6.76 -18.31 -11.26
C ILE A 289 6.06 -19.01 -10.10
N LEU A 290 5.05 -19.80 -10.42
CA LEU A 290 4.31 -20.64 -9.48
C LEU A 290 4.70 -22.10 -9.67
N ASN A 291 4.82 -22.84 -8.57
CA ASN A 291 4.94 -24.28 -8.61
C ASN A 291 3.58 -24.91 -8.93
N GLY A 292 3.46 -25.50 -10.10
CA GLY A 292 2.23 -26.14 -10.58
C GLY A 292 2.23 -27.67 -10.43
N LYS A 293 3.14 -28.25 -9.66
CA LYS A 293 3.28 -29.72 -9.49
C LYS A 293 1.96 -30.44 -9.18
N ASN A 294 1.09 -29.79 -8.41
CA ASN A 294 -0.18 -30.39 -7.98
C ASN A 294 -1.31 -30.24 -9.00
N LEU A 295 -1.13 -29.53 -10.13
CA LEU A 295 -2.19 -29.20 -11.08
C LEU A 295 -2.43 -30.31 -12.14
N LYS A 296 -1.64 -31.38 -12.16
CA LYS A 296 -1.76 -32.50 -13.12
C LYS A 296 -1.95 -32.07 -14.60
N LEU A 297 -1.31 -30.95 -14.98
CA LEU A 297 -1.48 -30.39 -16.33
C LEU A 297 -0.77 -31.20 -17.42
N LYS A 298 0.11 -32.12 -17.08
CA LYS A 298 0.90 -32.90 -18.03
C LYS A 298 0.03 -33.77 -18.95
N SER A 299 -1.16 -34.20 -18.49
CA SER A 299 -2.12 -34.94 -19.32
C SER A 299 -2.73 -34.08 -20.44
N TYR A 300 -2.73 -32.75 -20.28
CA TYR A 300 -3.26 -31.82 -21.27
C TYR A 300 -2.16 -31.09 -22.04
N PHE A 301 -1.02 -30.88 -21.42
CA PHE A 301 0.17 -30.21 -21.95
C PHE A 301 1.38 -31.12 -21.77
N PRO A 302 1.72 -31.93 -22.79
CA PRO A 302 2.75 -32.98 -22.67
C PRO A 302 4.14 -32.50 -22.25
N ASP A 303 4.55 -31.30 -22.71
CA ASP A 303 5.84 -30.71 -22.43
C ASP A 303 5.83 -29.88 -21.11
N TYR A 304 4.79 -30.01 -20.30
CA TYR A 304 4.66 -29.29 -19.04
C TYR A 304 5.72 -29.67 -18.01
N VAL A 305 6.52 -28.67 -17.58
CA VAL A 305 7.67 -28.82 -16.66
C VAL A 305 7.37 -28.44 -15.21
N GLN A 306 6.14 -28.54 -14.76
CA GLN A 306 5.68 -28.29 -13.39
C GLN A 306 5.69 -26.80 -12.93
N ASP A 307 6.16 -25.86 -13.73
CA ASP A 307 6.13 -24.45 -13.40
C ASP A 307 5.18 -23.70 -14.34
N ILE A 308 4.34 -22.85 -13.76
CA ILE A 308 3.54 -21.89 -14.54
C ILE A 308 4.20 -20.53 -14.38
N LYS A 309 4.54 -19.91 -15.51
CA LYS A 309 5.17 -18.62 -15.54
C LYS A 309 4.22 -17.56 -16.09
N PHE A 310 4.10 -16.45 -15.38
CA PHE A 310 3.36 -15.27 -15.80
C PHE A 310 4.35 -14.16 -16.12
N LYS A 311 4.24 -13.53 -17.29
CA LYS A 311 5.14 -12.46 -17.72
C LYS A 311 4.36 -11.26 -18.24
N ASN A 312 4.87 -10.07 -17.93
CA ASN A 312 4.36 -8.80 -18.45
C ASN A 312 2.85 -8.60 -18.22
N HIS A 313 2.36 -8.94 -17.02
CA HIS A 313 0.97 -8.69 -16.66
C HIS A 313 0.77 -7.27 -16.18
N LYS A 314 -0.28 -6.63 -16.67
CA LYS A 314 -0.86 -5.41 -16.09
C LYS A 314 -2.03 -5.81 -15.22
N ILE A 315 -1.98 -5.48 -13.94
CA ILE A 315 -2.97 -5.90 -12.95
C ILE A 315 -3.50 -4.67 -12.24
N ILE A 316 -4.80 -4.55 -12.14
CA ILE A 316 -5.49 -3.53 -11.34
C ILE A 316 -6.18 -4.25 -10.19
N VAL A 317 -5.96 -3.78 -8.97
CA VAL A 317 -6.65 -4.24 -7.76
C VAL A 317 -7.41 -3.06 -7.16
N ASP A 318 -8.68 -3.26 -6.85
CA ASP A 318 -9.52 -2.28 -6.16
C ASP A 318 -10.12 -2.98 -4.93
N TYR A 319 -9.69 -2.53 -3.74
CA TYR A 319 -10.09 -3.08 -2.45
C TYR A 319 -10.83 -2.02 -1.63
N GLY A 320 -11.97 -2.38 -1.09
CA GLY A 320 -12.76 -1.56 -0.17
C GLY A 320 -13.62 -2.42 0.75
N LYS A 321 -14.42 -1.79 1.60
CA LYS A 321 -15.21 -2.47 2.64
C LYS A 321 -16.07 -3.64 2.10
N ASN A 322 -16.73 -3.43 0.95
CA ASN A 322 -17.62 -4.42 0.33
C ASN A 322 -17.21 -4.69 -1.13
N LYS A 323 -16.00 -4.35 -1.52
CA LYS A 323 -15.53 -4.48 -2.88
C LYS A 323 -14.11 -5.04 -2.89
N PHE A 324 -13.94 -6.14 -3.60
CA PHE A 324 -12.62 -6.63 -3.97
C PHE A 324 -12.67 -7.03 -5.44
N TYR A 325 -11.90 -6.37 -6.24
CA TYR A 325 -11.83 -6.56 -7.67
C TYR A 325 -10.39 -6.66 -8.12
N ILE A 326 -10.09 -7.69 -8.92
CA ILE A 326 -8.80 -7.82 -9.62
C ILE A 326 -9.12 -7.94 -11.10
N ASN A 327 -8.41 -7.20 -11.91
CA ASN A 327 -8.40 -7.36 -13.37
C ASN A 327 -6.96 -7.44 -13.84
N GLY A 328 -6.64 -8.42 -14.67
CA GLY A 328 -5.28 -8.60 -15.15
C GLY A 328 -5.22 -9.16 -16.55
N SER A 329 -4.16 -8.80 -17.27
CA SER A 329 -3.84 -9.38 -18.57
C SER A 329 -2.34 -9.38 -18.81
N GLY A 330 -1.85 -10.41 -19.50
CA GLY A 330 -0.46 -10.60 -19.83
C GLY A 330 -0.19 -11.96 -20.44
N ASN A 331 1.05 -12.39 -20.38
CA ASN A 331 1.49 -13.65 -20.98
C ASN A 331 1.56 -14.77 -19.94
N ILE A 332 1.08 -15.95 -20.32
CA ILE A 332 1.23 -17.20 -19.55
C ILE A 332 2.15 -18.15 -20.33
N LEU A 333 3.06 -18.84 -19.62
CA LEU A 333 3.87 -19.92 -20.17
C LEU A 333 3.54 -21.19 -19.41
N ILE A 334 3.03 -22.18 -20.12
CA ILE A 334 2.69 -23.51 -19.59
C ILE A 334 3.82 -24.50 -19.94
N GLU A 335 4.30 -24.46 -21.17
CA GLU A 335 5.37 -25.29 -21.74
C GLU A 335 6.57 -24.42 -22.22
N ASP A 336 6.90 -23.34 -21.49
CA ASP A 336 7.88 -22.32 -21.90
C ASP A 336 7.51 -21.57 -23.21
N LYS A 337 6.29 -21.74 -23.71
CA LYS A 337 5.73 -21.05 -24.87
C LYS A 337 4.73 -20.00 -24.44
N LEU A 338 4.84 -18.81 -25.03
CA LEU A 338 4.04 -17.64 -24.66
C LEU A 338 2.63 -17.72 -25.24
N ASP A 339 1.63 -17.74 -24.39
CA ASP A 339 0.23 -17.52 -24.75
C ASP A 339 -0.35 -16.36 -23.92
N ASN A 340 -1.52 -15.83 -24.33
CA ASN A 340 -2.10 -14.67 -23.68
C ASN A 340 -3.20 -15.10 -22.69
N LEU A 341 -3.18 -14.49 -21.53
CA LEU A 341 -4.17 -14.65 -20.48
C LEU A 341 -4.78 -13.31 -20.09
N SER A 342 -6.09 -13.24 -20.00
CA SER A 342 -6.81 -12.16 -19.31
C SER A 342 -7.76 -12.76 -18.29
N TYR A 343 -7.92 -12.05 -17.14
CA TYR A 343 -8.76 -12.54 -16.06
C TYR A 343 -9.33 -11.40 -15.22
N SER A 344 -10.47 -11.66 -14.62
CA SER A 344 -11.05 -10.83 -13.58
C SER A 344 -11.51 -11.68 -12.40
N ILE A 345 -11.36 -11.15 -11.19
CA ILE A 345 -11.81 -11.76 -9.95
C ILE A 345 -12.58 -10.72 -9.17
N ILE A 346 -13.81 -11.07 -8.77
CA ILE A 346 -14.69 -10.22 -7.97
C ILE A 346 -15.04 -10.97 -6.70
N LYS A 347 -14.82 -10.35 -5.54
CA LYS A 347 -15.33 -10.88 -4.28
C LYS A 347 -16.72 -10.28 -4.05
N ASN A 348 -17.72 -11.12 -4.02
CA ASN A 348 -19.04 -10.83 -3.47
C ASN A 348 -19.10 -11.44 -2.05
N ASP A 349 -19.97 -10.96 -1.18
CA ASP A 349 -20.01 -11.22 0.27
C ASP A 349 -19.52 -12.61 0.73
N ASN A 350 -19.96 -13.69 0.08
CA ASN A 350 -19.65 -15.07 0.47
C ASN A 350 -18.94 -15.91 -0.60
N HIS A 351 -18.57 -15.35 -1.75
CA HIS A 351 -17.90 -16.08 -2.82
C HIS A 351 -17.00 -15.19 -3.66
N PHE A 352 -16.02 -15.81 -4.32
CA PHE A 352 -15.22 -15.19 -5.36
C PHE A 352 -15.74 -15.62 -6.71
N ALA A 353 -16.21 -14.68 -7.52
CA ALA A 353 -16.50 -14.91 -8.93
C ALA A 353 -15.24 -14.66 -9.75
N PHE A 354 -15.00 -15.48 -10.76
CA PHE A 354 -13.87 -15.33 -11.67
C PHE A 354 -14.31 -15.51 -13.14
N ASP A 355 -13.64 -14.78 -14.01
CA ASP A 355 -13.75 -14.89 -15.47
C ASP A 355 -12.32 -14.89 -16.03
N SER A 356 -11.98 -15.88 -16.84
CA SER A 356 -10.66 -15.96 -17.47
C SER A 356 -10.77 -16.34 -18.95
N LYS A 357 -9.92 -15.76 -19.77
CA LYS A 357 -9.78 -16.05 -21.18
C LYS A 357 -8.31 -16.29 -21.50
N ILE A 358 -8.01 -17.46 -22.04
CA ILE A 358 -6.68 -17.85 -22.51
C ILE A 358 -6.73 -17.99 -24.03
N ASN A 359 -5.87 -17.31 -24.74
CA ASN A 359 -5.67 -17.50 -26.17
C ASN A 359 -4.46 -18.40 -26.35
N LEU A 360 -4.72 -19.71 -26.56
CA LEU A 360 -3.71 -20.74 -26.78
C LEU A 360 -3.36 -20.79 -28.26
N LYS A 361 -2.19 -20.29 -28.63
CA LYS A 361 -1.64 -20.40 -30.00
C LYS A 361 -0.43 -21.31 -30.02
N ASN A 362 0.48 -21.07 -29.10
CA ASN A 362 1.82 -21.66 -29.14
C ASN A 362 1.93 -22.98 -28.40
N ASN A 363 1.10 -23.20 -27.37
CA ASN A 363 1.08 -24.47 -26.63
C ASN A 363 0.22 -25.51 -27.38
N LEU A 364 0.67 -26.75 -27.36
CA LEU A 364 -0.12 -27.92 -27.77
C LEU A 364 -1.15 -28.19 -26.68
N LEU A 365 -2.37 -28.63 -27.05
CA LEU A 365 -3.38 -29.07 -26.09
C LEU A 365 -3.90 -30.44 -26.49
N LEU A 366 -3.88 -31.39 -25.56
CA LEU A 366 -4.41 -32.74 -25.71
C LEU A 366 -5.65 -32.92 -24.82
N ILE A 367 -6.66 -33.61 -25.34
CA ILE A 367 -7.75 -34.21 -24.54
C ILE A 367 -7.82 -35.69 -24.97
N ASP A 368 -6.91 -36.48 -24.34
CA ASP A 368 -6.60 -37.85 -24.78
C ASP A 368 -7.83 -38.75 -24.88
N PHE A 369 -8.72 -38.73 -23.87
CA PHE A 369 -9.94 -39.55 -23.88
C PHE A 369 -10.96 -39.18 -24.96
N LEU A 370 -10.79 -38.02 -25.63
CA LEU A 370 -11.59 -37.60 -26.79
C LEU A 370 -10.79 -37.70 -28.10
N ASP A 371 -9.57 -38.22 -28.05
CA ASP A 371 -8.67 -38.25 -29.20
C ASP A 371 -8.54 -36.87 -29.89
N TYR A 372 -8.62 -35.79 -29.09
CA TYR A 372 -8.52 -34.41 -29.58
C TYR A 372 -7.14 -33.82 -29.34
N LYS A 373 -6.59 -33.25 -30.40
CA LYS A 373 -5.27 -32.56 -30.36
C LYS A 373 -5.34 -31.25 -31.09
N LYS A 374 -5.19 -30.14 -30.35
CA LYS A 374 -4.92 -28.81 -30.90
C LYS A 374 -3.43 -28.70 -31.18
N LYS A 375 -3.02 -28.53 -32.43
CA LYS A 375 -1.61 -28.41 -32.83
C LYS A 375 -1.05 -27.03 -32.46
N GLU A 376 0.27 -26.98 -32.28
CA GLU A 376 1.00 -25.71 -32.19
C GLU A 376 0.74 -24.82 -33.40
N GLY A 377 0.78 -23.49 -33.20
CA GLY A 377 0.50 -22.52 -34.26
C GLY A 377 -0.98 -22.31 -34.57
N HIS A 378 -1.87 -23.24 -34.19
CA HIS A 378 -3.30 -23.07 -34.32
C HIS A 378 -3.88 -22.26 -33.13
N SER A 379 -4.58 -21.18 -33.46
CA SER A 379 -5.21 -20.36 -32.43
C SER A 379 -6.45 -21.02 -31.86
N SER A 380 -6.51 -21.15 -30.54
CA SER A 380 -7.73 -21.52 -29.84
C SER A 380 -7.99 -20.56 -28.67
N THR A 381 -9.23 -20.45 -28.26
CA THR A 381 -9.66 -19.66 -27.13
C THR A 381 -10.29 -20.56 -26.08
N VAL A 382 -9.77 -20.47 -24.85
CA VAL A 382 -10.37 -21.11 -23.67
C VAL A 382 -10.97 -20.01 -22.80
N ILE A 383 -12.24 -20.14 -22.45
CA ILE A 383 -12.96 -19.25 -21.52
C ILE A 383 -13.43 -20.08 -20.33
N ILE A 384 -13.14 -19.60 -19.12
CA ILE A 384 -13.60 -20.22 -17.88
C ILE A 384 -14.22 -19.14 -17.01
N LYS A 385 -15.52 -19.31 -16.70
CA LYS A 385 -16.27 -18.44 -15.78
C LYS A 385 -16.84 -19.29 -14.66
N GLY A 386 -16.77 -18.76 -13.44
CA GLY A 386 -17.27 -19.51 -12.32
C GLY A 386 -17.13 -18.79 -10.99
N SER A 387 -17.32 -19.55 -9.92
CA SER A 387 -17.21 -19.03 -8.56
C SER A 387 -16.65 -20.06 -7.58
N LEU A 388 -15.90 -19.55 -6.60
CA LEU A 388 -15.43 -20.30 -5.43
C LEU A 388 -16.29 -19.90 -4.23
N LYS A 389 -17.05 -20.84 -3.69
CA LYS A 389 -17.90 -20.64 -2.51
C LYS A 389 -17.11 -20.89 -1.22
N LYS A 390 -17.57 -20.30 -0.12
CA LYS A 390 -16.93 -20.39 1.23
C LYS A 390 -16.72 -21.84 1.72
N ASN A 391 -17.47 -22.82 1.18
CA ASN A 391 -17.34 -24.25 1.51
C ASN A 391 -16.37 -24.99 0.57
N ASP A 392 -15.46 -24.27 -0.12
CA ASP A 392 -14.47 -24.78 -1.06
C ASP A 392 -15.07 -25.60 -2.23
N LYS A 393 -16.33 -25.41 -2.56
CA LYS A 393 -16.92 -25.91 -3.80
C LYS A 393 -16.65 -24.93 -4.93
N ILE A 394 -16.12 -25.45 -6.02
CA ILE A 394 -15.88 -24.69 -7.25
C ILE A 394 -17.05 -24.90 -8.18
N LYS A 395 -17.71 -23.84 -8.57
CA LYS A 395 -18.74 -23.87 -9.61
C LYS A 395 -18.20 -23.24 -10.87
N ILE A 396 -18.13 -23.98 -11.96
CA ILE A 396 -17.81 -23.50 -13.30
C ILE A 396 -19.15 -23.28 -14.02
N ASP A 397 -19.52 -22.01 -14.13
CA ASP A 397 -20.76 -21.63 -14.83
C ASP A 397 -20.63 -21.85 -16.35
N LEU A 398 -19.42 -21.62 -16.87
CA LEU A 398 -19.08 -21.79 -18.28
C LEU A 398 -17.63 -22.21 -18.43
N PHE A 399 -17.41 -23.33 -19.13
CA PHE A 399 -16.13 -23.64 -19.76
C PHE A 399 -16.38 -23.72 -21.28
N SER A 400 -15.55 -23.02 -22.04
CA SER A 400 -15.62 -23.07 -23.51
C SER A 400 -14.20 -23.17 -24.08
N LEU A 401 -14.00 -24.13 -24.99
CA LEU A 401 -12.80 -24.22 -25.83
C LEU A 401 -13.28 -24.14 -27.30
N SER A 402 -12.73 -23.18 -28.02
CA SER A 402 -13.04 -22.95 -29.45
C SER A 402 -11.74 -22.92 -30.27
N GLU A 403 -11.65 -23.76 -31.31
CA GLU A 403 -10.56 -23.80 -32.27
C GLU A 403 -11.13 -24.00 -33.68
N LYS A 404 -11.11 -23.00 -34.54
CA LYS A 404 -11.75 -23.07 -35.88
C LYS A 404 -13.22 -23.56 -35.77
N ASN A 405 -13.50 -24.76 -36.30
CA ASN A 405 -14.82 -25.39 -36.26
C ASN A 405 -15.02 -26.34 -35.06
N ASN A 406 -13.97 -26.54 -34.24
CA ASN A 406 -14.03 -27.37 -33.06
C ASN A 406 -14.54 -26.54 -31.88
N GLN A 407 -15.55 -27.03 -31.18
CA GLN A 407 -16.15 -26.35 -30.04
C GLN A 407 -16.46 -27.35 -28.92
N PHE A 408 -16.03 -27.01 -27.72
CA PHE A 408 -16.36 -27.69 -26.48
C PHE A 408 -17.02 -26.68 -25.55
N LEU A 409 -18.21 -26.97 -25.10
CA LEU A 409 -18.98 -26.10 -24.21
C LEU A 409 -19.49 -26.91 -23.03
N VAL A 410 -19.14 -26.54 -21.82
CA VAL A 410 -19.63 -27.11 -20.57
C VAL A 410 -20.30 -26.01 -19.75
N LYS A 411 -21.51 -26.28 -19.24
CA LYS A 411 -22.26 -25.36 -18.38
C LYS A 411 -22.64 -26.04 -17.08
N GLY A 412 -22.55 -25.27 -15.99
CA GLY A 412 -23.01 -25.72 -14.68
C GLY A 412 -22.24 -26.93 -14.15
N LEU A 413 -20.89 -26.84 -14.16
CA LEU A 413 -20.03 -27.90 -13.65
C LEU A 413 -19.65 -27.59 -12.18
N ASP A 414 -20.07 -28.46 -11.25
CA ASP A 414 -19.69 -28.36 -9.85
C ASP A 414 -18.53 -29.33 -9.54
N LEU A 415 -17.48 -28.82 -8.90
CA LEU A 415 -16.30 -29.58 -8.49
C LEU A 415 -16.14 -29.57 -6.98
N ASP A 416 -15.59 -30.63 -6.41
CA ASP A 416 -15.15 -30.68 -5.02
C ASP A 416 -13.73 -30.08 -4.86
N LYS A 417 -13.21 -30.06 -3.61
CA LYS A 417 -11.86 -29.59 -3.28
C LYS A 417 -10.73 -30.35 -3.99
N LYS A 418 -10.99 -31.57 -4.46
CA LYS A 418 -10.05 -32.43 -5.19
C LYS A 418 -10.26 -32.37 -6.70
N PHE A 419 -11.05 -31.38 -7.17
CA PHE A 419 -11.43 -31.20 -8.57
C PHE A 419 -12.21 -32.38 -9.16
N LYS A 420 -12.87 -33.19 -8.33
CA LYS A 420 -13.79 -34.25 -8.82
C LYS A 420 -15.13 -33.64 -9.20
N ILE A 421 -15.69 -34.10 -10.29
CA ILE A 421 -17.01 -33.65 -10.78
C ILE A 421 -18.10 -34.17 -9.85
N ILE A 422 -18.86 -33.24 -9.24
CA ILE A 422 -20.03 -33.56 -8.40
C ILE A 422 -21.31 -33.46 -9.24
N ASN A 423 -21.36 -32.49 -10.16
CA ASN A 423 -22.51 -32.22 -10.98
C ASN A 423 -22.09 -31.61 -12.32
N ILE A 424 -22.87 -31.89 -13.37
CA ILE A 424 -22.78 -31.28 -14.70
C ILE A 424 -24.18 -31.02 -15.22
N GLU A 425 -24.49 -29.78 -15.62
CA GLU A 425 -25.80 -29.41 -16.11
C GLU A 425 -25.93 -29.65 -17.62
N ALA A 426 -24.94 -29.24 -18.39
CA ALA A 426 -24.93 -29.43 -19.84
C ALA A 426 -23.52 -29.50 -20.43
N LEU A 427 -23.39 -30.29 -21.48
CA LEU A 427 -22.22 -30.37 -22.36
C LEU A 427 -22.69 -30.28 -23.80
N ASP A 428 -22.00 -29.53 -24.65
CA ASP A 428 -22.19 -29.50 -26.10
C ASP A 428 -20.81 -29.52 -26.76
N ILE A 429 -20.49 -30.60 -27.44
CA ILE A 429 -19.21 -30.77 -28.14
C ILE A 429 -19.42 -31.06 -29.61
N ASN A 430 -18.66 -30.36 -30.43
CA ASN A 430 -18.63 -30.52 -31.87
C ASN A 430 -17.19 -30.38 -32.33
N TYR A 431 -16.53 -31.50 -32.68
CA TYR A 431 -15.10 -31.45 -33.04
C TYR A 431 -14.72 -32.60 -33.95
N LYS A 432 -13.65 -32.42 -34.70
CA LYS A 432 -12.97 -33.51 -35.41
C LYS A 432 -11.80 -34.01 -34.57
N ASN A 433 -11.75 -35.33 -34.39
CA ASN A 433 -10.63 -35.98 -33.68
C ASN A 433 -9.39 -36.13 -34.59
N ASN A 434 -8.34 -36.76 -34.11
CA ASN A 434 -7.11 -36.99 -34.87
C ASN A 434 -7.32 -37.89 -36.11
N LYS A 435 -8.33 -38.72 -36.12
CA LYS A 435 -8.73 -39.57 -37.26
C LYS A 435 -9.66 -38.83 -38.26
N ASN A 436 -9.86 -37.49 -38.07
CA ASN A 436 -10.82 -36.67 -38.84
C ASN A 436 -12.30 -37.10 -38.71
N ILE A 437 -12.65 -37.94 -37.73
CA ILE A 437 -14.03 -38.32 -37.44
C ILE A 437 -14.71 -37.13 -36.75
N LEU A 438 -15.86 -36.71 -37.28
CA LEU A 438 -16.68 -35.67 -36.64
C LEU A 438 -17.40 -36.26 -35.45
N ASN A 439 -17.19 -35.68 -34.27
CA ASN A 439 -17.90 -36.01 -33.04
C ASN A 439 -18.86 -34.88 -32.70
N LYS A 440 -20.16 -35.23 -32.53
CA LYS A 440 -21.18 -34.23 -32.19
C LYS A 440 -22.11 -34.80 -31.14
N ILE A 441 -21.95 -34.30 -29.89
CA ILE A 441 -22.59 -34.84 -28.69
C ILE A 441 -23.13 -33.72 -27.85
N LYS A 442 -24.30 -33.92 -27.30
CA LYS A 442 -24.95 -33.06 -26.31
C LYS A 442 -25.30 -33.87 -25.07
N LEU A 443 -24.97 -33.34 -23.91
CA LEU A 443 -25.38 -33.88 -22.63
C LEU A 443 -26.24 -32.83 -21.92
N LYS A 444 -27.39 -33.29 -21.41
CA LYS A 444 -28.24 -32.46 -20.54
C LYS A 444 -28.65 -33.27 -19.32
N LYS A 445 -28.60 -32.64 -18.16
CA LYS A 445 -29.09 -33.19 -16.92
C LYS A 445 -30.54 -32.81 -16.73
N ASN A 446 -31.41 -33.80 -16.49
CA ASN A 446 -32.82 -33.63 -16.17
C ASN A 446 -33.09 -34.30 -14.81
N LYS A 447 -33.21 -33.51 -13.73
CA LYS A 447 -33.34 -33.96 -12.33
C LYS A 447 -32.24 -34.98 -11.95
N SER A 448 -32.56 -36.27 -11.90
CA SER A 448 -31.66 -37.37 -11.54
C SER A 448 -31.07 -38.13 -12.73
N GLU A 449 -31.48 -37.82 -13.96
CA GLU A 449 -31.04 -38.48 -15.17
C GLU A 449 -30.17 -37.58 -16.02
N ILE A 450 -29.09 -38.14 -16.56
CA ILE A 450 -28.22 -37.49 -17.55
C ILE A 450 -28.56 -38.08 -18.90
N ILE A 451 -29.01 -37.27 -19.83
CA ILE A 451 -29.34 -37.67 -21.21
C ILE A 451 -28.17 -37.24 -22.11
N VAL A 452 -27.56 -38.19 -22.78
CA VAL A 452 -26.52 -38.01 -23.77
C VAL A 452 -27.06 -38.33 -25.14
N GLU A 453 -27.13 -37.32 -26.00
CA GLU A 453 -27.61 -37.48 -27.39
C GLU A 453 -26.51 -37.09 -28.36
N GLY A 454 -26.36 -37.81 -29.47
CA GLY A 454 -25.34 -37.52 -30.45
C GLY A 454 -25.66 -37.97 -31.85
N GLU A 455 -25.08 -37.30 -32.83
CA GLU A 455 -25.10 -37.74 -34.21
C GLU A 455 -23.98 -38.75 -34.45
N ASN A 456 -22.77 -38.47 -34.03
CA ASN A 456 -21.59 -39.31 -34.18
C ASN A 456 -20.70 -39.22 -32.93
N LEU A 457 -20.09 -40.35 -32.59
CA LEU A 457 -19.06 -40.44 -31.56
C LEU A 457 -18.03 -41.50 -31.94
N ASP A 458 -16.73 -41.13 -31.93
CA ASP A 458 -15.67 -42.11 -31.83
C ASP A 458 -15.45 -42.43 -30.35
N ALA A 459 -15.85 -43.64 -29.95
CA ALA A 459 -15.78 -44.09 -28.56
C ALA A 459 -14.51 -44.88 -28.26
N SER A 460 -13.64 -45.13 -29.25
CA SER A 460 -12.46 -46.01 -29.12
C SER A 460 -11.62 -45.62 -27.88
N LYS A 461 -11.16 -44.38 -27.79
CA LYS A 461 -10.35 -43.90 -26.65
C LYS A 461 -11.10 -43.85 -25.32
N ILE A 462 -12.40 -43.63 -25.33
CA ILE A 462 -13.23 -43.66 -24.13
C ILE A 462 -13.29 -45.07 -23.57
N ILE A 463 -13.51 -46.04 -24.45
CA ILE A 463 -13.57 -47.47 -24.09
C ILE A 463 -12.20 -47.95 -23.59
N ASP A 464 -11.11 -47.64 -24.28
CA ASP A 464 -9.74 -47.96 -23.86
C ASP A 464 -9.46 -47.42 -22.45
N ASN A 465 -9.82 -46.16 -22.17
CA ASN A 465 -9.64 -45.54 -20.84
C ASN A 465 -10.53 -46.15 -19.74
N ILE A 466 -11.69 -46.73 -20.10
CA ILE A 466 -12.53 -47.45 -19.13
C ILE A 466 -11.97 -48.84 -18.83
N MET A 467 -11.47 -49.53 -19.86
CA MET A 467 -10.92 -50.89 -19.73
C MET A 467 -9.54 -50.92 -19.10
N ASP A 468 -8.74 -49.86 -19.25
CA ASP A 468 -7.41 -49.75 -18.66
C ASP A 468 -7.50 -49.24 -17.20
N SER A 469 -7.53 -50.19 -16.24
CA SER A 469 -7.67 -49.92 -14.80
C SER A 469 -6.51 -49.12 -14.23
N GLU A 470 -5.33 -49.14 -14.87
CA GLU A 470 -4.16 -48.37 -14.44
C GLU A 470 -4.21 -46.90 -14.90
N LYS A 471 -4.88 -46.60 -16.01
CA LYS A 471 -5.01 -45.24 -16.57
C LYS A 471 -6.26 -44.47 -16.12
N ASN A 472 -6.76 -44.69 -14.94
CA ASN A 472 -8.01 -44.13 -14.40
C ASN A 472 -8.21 -42.60 -14.59
N ASN A 473 -8.01 -42.08 -15.81
CA ASN A 473 -8.24 -40.69 -16.20
C ASN A 473 -9.72 -40.27 -16.15
N LEU A 474 -10.65 -41.25 -16.13
CA LEU A 474 -12.08 -41.01 -15.96
C LEU A 474 -12.58 -41.10 -14.52
N SER A 475 -11.68 -41.25 -13.54
CA SER A 475 -12.02 -41.30 -12.11
C SER A 475 -12.82 -40.09 -11.63
N PHE A 476 -12.76 -38.97 -12.35
CA PHE A 476 -13.54 -37.78 -12.01
C PHE A 476 -15.03 -37.93 -12.28
N PHE A 477 -15.47 -38.87 -13.14
CA PHE A 477 -16.89 -39.19 -13.34
C PHE A 477 -17.48 -40.15 -12.28
N HIS A 478 -16.65 -40.87 -11.53
CA HIS A 478 -17.09 -41.81 -10.50
C HIS A 478 -17.92 -41.18 -9.36
N SER A 479 -17.89 -39.87 -9.22
CA SER A 479 -18.65 -39.14 -8.20
C SER A 479 -20.05 -38.70 -8.69
N LEU A 480 -20.37 -38.91 -9.95
CA LEU A 480 -21.71 -38.63 -10.51
C LEU A 480 -22.67 -39.73 -10.10
N ASN A 481 -23.54 -39.47 -9.13
CA ASN A 481 -24.63 -40.39 -8.75
C ASN A 481 -25.88 -40.07 -9.58
N SER A 482 -25.92 -40.52 -10.83
CA SER A 482 -27.01 -40.25 -11.77
C SER A 482 -27.19 -41.40 -12.76
N LYS A 483 -28.42 -41.69 -13.16
CA LYS A 483 -28.69 -42.58 -14.28
C LYS A 483 -28.29 -41.89 -15.58
N ILE A 484 -27.53 -42.57 -16.43
CA ILE A 484 -27.10 -42.05 -17.74
C ILE A 484 -27.84 -42.77 -18.83
N ASN A 485 -28.54 -42.03 -19.69
CA ASN A 485 -29.21 -42.53 -20.87
C ASN A 485 -28.50 -42.03 -22.12
N ILE A 486 -27.95 -42.93 -22.91
CA ILE A 486 -27.11 -42.63 -24.07
C ILE A 486 -27.85 -42.99 -25.35
N LYS A 487 -28.02 -42.00 -26.26
CA LYS A 487 -28.67 -42.15 -27.57
C LYS A 487 -27.77 -41.52 -28.64
N ILE A 488 -26.90 -42.32 -29.25
CA ILE A 488 -25.97 -41.89 -30.30
C ILE A 488 -26.33 -42.65 -31.60
N LYS A 489 -26.54 -41.90 -32.69
CA LYS A 489 -26.93 -42.48 -33.97
C LYS A 489 -25.82 -43.33 -34.58
N LYS A 490 -24.57 -42.90 -34.50
CA LYS A 490 -23.43 -43.63 -35.06
C LYS A 490 -22.25 -43.58 -34.08
N THR A 491 -21.78 -44.75 -33.67
CA THR A 491 -20.61 -44.90 -32.81
C THR A 491 -19.50 -45.61 -33.56
N TYR A 492 -18.29 -45.07 -33.54
CA TYR A 492 -17.10 -45.71 -34.07
C TYR A 492 -16.32 -46.31 -32.89
N ILE A 493 -15.88 -47.56 -33.07
CA ILE A 493 -15.09 -48.33 -32.12
C ILE A 493 -13.98 -48.98 -32.96
N ASP A 494 -12.73 -48.86 -32.51
CA ASP A 494 -11.60 -49.60 -33.10
C ASP A 494 -11.68 -51.04 -32.63
N ASP A 495 -11.38 -52.00 -33.52
CA ASP A 495 -11.27 -53.43 -33.22
C ASP A 495 -10.01 -53.73 -32.43
#